data_923714f9a3ac0324f9de7e56a7f68dbc
#
_entry.id   923714f9a3ac0324f9de7e56a7f68dbc
#
_cell.length_a   1.000
_cell.length_b   1.000
_cell.length_c   1.000
_cell.angle_alpha   90.00
_cell.angle_beta   90.00
_cell.angle_gamma   90.00
#
_symmetry.space_group_name_H-M   'P 1'
#
loop_
_entity.id
_entity.type
_entity.pdbx_description
1 polymer ?
#
loop_
_entity_poly.entity_id
_entity_poly.type
_entity_poly.pdbx_seq_one_letter_code
_entity_poly.pdbx_strand_id
1 'polypeptide(L)'
;FQFYGLWIIICFLLQYYLSFKIILNFTSNFNYSILSSFFFILMPFFIERSFIHLSLAANWILLLSILFLRIFKTQDISKYFLLIVLSLLINLHLTINILIFLFIYILLTENLKKSLKLLSIYSSFTIFLLYLIGFFSIGLVDNIDFGYGYYKSNLLTFFDPKGGILNLDWSSFVPDIKSYADG
;
A
#
# COMPACT_ATOMS: atom_id res chain seq x y z
N PHE A 1 11.21 11.07 23.70
CA PHE A 1 9.82 10.71 23.34
C PHE A 1 9.88 9.67 22.23
N GLN A 2 9.46 8.44 22.51
CA GLN A 2 9.38 7.38 21.50
C GLN A 2 8.03 7.51 20.76
N PHE A 3 8.01 8.23 19.65
CA PHE A 3 6.82 8.38 18.82
C PHE A 3 6.37 7.07 18.12
N TYR A 4 7.24 6.07 18.03
CA TYR A 4 6.98 4.81 17.33
C TYR A 4 5.76 4.06 17.88
N GLY A 5 5.67 3.92 19.20
CA GLY A 5 4.52 3.24 19.83
C GLY A 5 3.20 3.97 19.57
N LEU A 6 3.20 5.29 19.65
CA LEU A 6 2.01 6.10 19.32
C LEU A 6 1.60 5.95 17.86
N TRP A 7 2.59 5.97 16.95
CA TRP A 7 2.33 5.75 15.51
C TRP A 7 1.69 4.40 15.24
N ILE A 8 2.22 3.33 15.83
CA ILE A 8 1.66 1.99 15.67
C ILE A 8 0.22 1.93 16.17
N ILE A 9 -0.05 2.48 17.37
CA ILE A 9 -1.41 2.53 17.93
C ILE A 9 -2.37 3.26 16.98
N ILE A 10 -1.96 4.41 16.43
CA ILE A 10 -2.76 5.16 15.46
C ILE A 10 -3.03 4.33 14.21
N CYS A 11 -2.02 3.63 13.68
CA CYS A 11 -2.18 2.76 12.51
C CYS A 11 -3.18 1.63 12.78
N PHE A 12 -3.12 0.97 13.95
CA PHE A 12 -4.07 -0.08 14.32
C PHE A 12 -5.50 0.45 14.45
N LEU A 13 -5.68 1.59 15.12
CA LEU A 13 -6.99 2.22 15.27
C LEU A 13 -7.59 2.64 13.93
N LEU A 14 -6.80 3.27 13.06
CA LEU A 14 -7.25 3.68 11.73
C LEU A 14 -7.53 2.47 10.84
N GLN A 15 -6.70 1.43 10.89
CA GLN A 15 -6.91 0.18 10.15
C GLN A 15 -8.25 -0.46 10.55
N TYR A 16 -8.52 -0.56 11.87
CA TYR A 16 -9.80 -1.07 12.38
C TYR A 16 -10.98 -0.20 11.95
N TYR A 17 -10.90 1.09 12.19
CA TYR A 17 -12.00 2.02 11.92
C TYR A 17 -12.39 2.06 10.45
N LEU A 18 -11.40 2.12 9.55
CA LEU A 18 -11.65 2.20 8.11
C LEU A 18 -12.17 0.87 7.56
N SER A 19 -11.62 -0.27 8.02
CA SER A 19 -12.16 -1.58 7.64
C SER A 19 -13.59 -1.75 8.12
N PHE A 20 -13.91 -1.33 9.36
CA PHE A 20 -15.28 -1.32 9.88
C PHE A 20 -16.22 -0.48 9.00
N LYS A 21 -15.81 0.72 8.61
CA LYS A 21 -16.62 1.59 7.73
C LYS A 21 -16.84 0.96 6.36
N ILE A 22 -15.82 0.33 5.78
CA ILE A 22 -15.93 -0.36 4.49
C ILE A 22 -16.92 -1.51 4.61
N ILE A 23 -16.74 -2.41 5.60
CA ILE A 23 -17.58 -3.60 5.76
C ILE A 23 -19.02 -3.20 6.07
N LEU A 24 -19.24 -2.22 6.95
CA LEU A 24 -20.57 -1.72 7.28
C LEU A 24 -21.31 -1.20 6.04
N ASN A 25 -20.60 -0.55 5.13
CA ASN A 25 -21.16 -0.08 3.87
C ASN A 25 -21.59 -1.22 2.92
N PHE A 26 -21.01 -2.42 3.04
CA PHE A 26 -21.38 -3.58 2.23
C PHE A 26 -22.45 -4.46 2.89
N THR A 27 -22.36 -4.64 4.20
CA THR A 27 -23.20 -5.62 4.90
C THR A 27 -24.41 -5.01 5.60
N SER A 28 -24.36 -3.70 5.88
CA SER A 28 -25.36 -2.98 6.70
C SER A 28 -25.59 -3.59 8.09
N ASN A 29 -24.77 -4.57 8.51
CA ASN A 29 -24.89 -5.25 9.79
C ASN A 29 -23.76 -4.82 10.72
N PHE A 30 -24.12 -4.12 11.80
CA PHE A 30 -23.18 -3.53 12.74
C PHE A 30 -22.29 -4.57 13.44
N ASN A 31 -22.90 -5.62 14.01
CA ASN A 31 -22.18 -6.65 14.76
C ASN A 31 -21.23 -7.44 13.87
N TYR A 32 -21.67 -7.80 12.67
CA TYR A 32 -20.84 -8.47 11.69
C TYR A 32 -19.67 -7.61 11.27
N SER A 33 -19.89 -6.31 11.07
CA SER A 33 -18.84 -5.37 10.69
C SER A 33 -17.77 -5.21 11.76
N ILE A 34 -18.16 -5.16 13.04
CA ILE A 34 -17.21 -5.13 14.16
C ILE A 34 -16.32 -6.37 14.13
N LEU A 35 -16.94 -7.55 14.11
CA LEU A 35 -16.19 -8.81 14.17
C LEU A 35 -15.25 -8.98 12.97
N SER A 36 -15.76 -8.72 11.77
CA SER A 36 -14.97 -8.85 10.54
C SER A 36 -13.80 -7.86 10.45
N SER A 37 -13.94 -6.68 11.07
CA SER A 37 -12.87 -5.67 11.07
C SER A 37 -11.64 -6.11 11.86
N PHE A 38 -11.79 -6.97 12.84
CA PHE A 38 -10.66 -7.54 13.58
C PHE A 38 -9.73 -8.37 12.69
N PHE A 39 -10.24 -9.03 11.66
CA PHE A 39 -9.40 -9.77 10.71
C PHE A 39 -8.42 -8.88 9.97
N PHE A 40 -8.76 -7.62 9.72
CA PHE A 40 -7.85 -6.66 9.08
C PHE A 40 -6.69 -6.23 9.98
N ILE A 41 -6.88 -6.27 11.31
CA ILE A 41 -5.81 -5.98 12.27
C ILE A 41 -4.96 -7.23 12.50
N LEU A 42 -5.60 -8.39 12.57
CA LEU A 42 -4.94 -9.67 12.84
C LEU A 42 -4.25 -10.26 11.61
N MET A 43 -4.28 -9.56 10.47
CA MET A 43 -3.55 -10.00 9.27
C MET A 43 -2.06 -10.14 9.58
N PRO A 44 -1.44 -11.32 9.38
CA PRO A 44 -0.02 -11.53 9.66
C PRO A 44 0.88 -10.51 8.98
N PHE A 45 0.59 -10.21 7.72
CA PHE A 45 1.30 -9.19 6.96
C PHE A 45 1.25 -7.80 7.63
N PHE A 46 0.10 -7.38 8.15
CA PHE A 46 -0.04 -6.09 8.81
C PHE A 46 0.75 -6.04 10.12
N ILE A 47 0.67 -7.11 10.91
CA ILE A 47 1.40 -7.22 12.17
C ILE A 47 2.91 -7.20 11.92
N GLU A 48 3.40 -8.03 11.01
CA GLU A 48 4.83 -8.09 10.67
C GLU A 48 5.36 -6.73 10.20
N ARG A 49 4.65 -6.07 9.26
CA ARG A 49 5.07 -4.76 8.74
C ARG A 49 5.04 -3.66 9.81
N SER A 50 4.12 -3.73 10.75
CA SER A 50 4.02 -2.74 11.84
C SER A 50 5.26 -2.69 12.73
N PHE A 51 6.00 -3.80 12.86
CA PHE A 51 7.20 -3.87 13.69
C PHE A 51 8.50 -3.73 12.90
N ILE A 52 8.53 -4.13 11.63
CA ILE A 52 9.74 -4.13 10.81
C ILE A 52 9.85 -2.85 9.98
N HIS A 53 8.72 -2.39 9.40
CA HIS A 53 8.67 -1.23 8.50
C HIS A 53 7.57 -0.26 8.91
N LEU A 54 7.88 0.64 9.84
CA LEU A 54 6.93 1.59 10.44
C LEU A 54 6.13 2.42 9.42
N SER A 55 6.74 2.77 8.29
CA SER A 55 6.03 3.50 7.23
C SER A 55 5.00 2.64 6.52
N LEU A 56 5.23 1.32 6.40
CA LEU A 56 4.29 0.38 5.79
C LEU A 56 3.20 -0.07 6.76
N ALA A 57 3.33 0.20 8.07
CA ALA A 57 2.25 0.04 9.03
C ALA A 57 1.02 0.91 8.69
N ALA A 58 1.19 1.96 7.89
CA ALA A 58 0.11 2.83 7.45
C ALA A 58 -0.76 2.25 6.32
N ASN A 59 -0.94 0.93 6.25
CA ASN A 59 -1.84 0.28 5.27
C ASN A 59 -3.28 0.80 5.32
N TRP A 60 -3.69 1.42 6.44
CA TRP A 60 -4.99 2.08 6.56
C TRP A 60 -5.24 3.13 5.47
N ILE A 61 -4.20 3.70 4.87
CA ILE A 61 -4.35 4.69 3.79
C ILE A 61 -4.88 4.03 2.50
N LEU A 62 -4.60 2.74 2.28
CA LEU A 62 -5.20 1.99 1.18
C LEU A 62 -6.70 1.79 1.41
N LEU A 63 -7.11 1.49 2.65
CA LEU A 63 -8.54 1.42 3.00
C LEU A 63 -9.22 2.78 2.85
N LEU A 64 -8.53 3.85 3.24
CA LEU A 64 -9.03 5.22 3.03
C LEU A 64 -9.21 5.51 1.53
N SER A 65 -8.29 5.06 0.67
CA SER A 65 -8.43 5.22 -0.77
C SER A 65 -9.67 4.53 -1.33
N ILE A 66 -9.99 3.32 -0.86
CA ILE A 66 -11.22 2.59 -1.24
C ILE A 66 -12.46 3.38 -0.84
N LEU A 67 -12.49 3.95 0.37
CA LEU A 67 -13.58 4.81 0.80
C LEU A 67 -13.69 6.08 -0.04
N PHE A 68 -12.58 6.70 -0.40
CA PHE A 68 -12.56 7.88 -1.29
C PHE A 68 -13.14 7.56 -2.65
N LEU A 69 -12.73 6.45 -3.28
CA LEU A 69 -13.28 6.00 -4.57
C LEU A 69 -14.79 5.74 -4.51
N ARG A 70 -15.31 5.38 -3.35
CA ARG A 70 -16.75 5.16 -3.15
C ARG A 70 -17.55 6.44 -2.89
N ILE A 71 -16.97 7.39 -2.15
CA ILE A 71 -17.66 8.60 -1.68
C ILE A 71 -17.53 9.75 -2.69
N PHE A 72 -16.35 9.91 -3.27
CA PHE A 72 -16.01 11.03 -4.12
C PHE A 72 -16.03 10.65 -5.61
N LYS A 73 -16.41 11.61 -6.45
CA LYS A 73 -16.31 11.44 -7.90
C LYS A 73 -14.85 11.56 -8.34
N THR A 74 -14.52 10.92 -9.45
CA THR A 74 -13.18 11.00 -10.08
C THR A 74 -12.72 12.43 -10.38
N GLN A 75 -13.66 13.36 -10.46
CA GLN A 75 -13.45 14.79 -10.75
C GLN A 75 -13.18 15.63 -9.52
N ASP A 76 -13.33 15.08 -8.31
CA ASP A 76 -13.03 15.77 -7.04
C ASP A 76 -11.51 15.79 -6.80
N ILE A 77 -10.79 16.45 -7.75
CA ILE A 77 -9.33 16.42 -7.88
C ILE A 77 -8.64 16.78 -6.56
N SER A 78 -9.14 17.78 -5.84
CA SER A 78 -8.54 18.23 -4.59
C SER A 78 -8.51 17.16 -3.50
N LYS A 79 -9.53 16.29 -3.46
CA LYS A 79 -9.61 15.18 -2.50
C LYS A 79 -8.56 14.11 -2.80
N TYR A 80 -8.42 13.75 -4.07
CA TYR A 80 -7.41 12.79 -4.50
C TYR A 80 -5.99 13.35 -4.41
N PHE A 81 -5.80 14.64 -4.66
CA PHE A 81 -4.51 15.30 -4.43
C PHE A 81 -4.11 15.22 -2.96
N LEU A 82 -5.03 15.51 -2.03
CA LEU A 82 -4.76 15.36 -0.60
C LEU A 82 -4.38 13.92 -0.25
N LEU A 83 -5.09 12.93 -0.79
CA LEU A 83 -4.79 11.51 -0.56
C LEU A 83 -3.40 11.13 -1.08
N ILE A 84 -3.02 11.60 -2.28
CA ILE A 84 -1.70 11.38 -2.88
C ILE A 84 -0.61 12.03 -2.02
N VAL A 85 -0.79 13.28 -1.58
CA VAL A 85 0.16 13.96 -0.70
C VAL A 85 0.35 13.19 0.61
N LEU A 86 -0.75 12.81 1.28
CA LEU A 86 -0.68 12.07 2.54
C LEU A 86 0.05 10.73 2.36
N SER A 87 -0.26 9.99 1.30
CA SER A 87 0.39 8.70 1.05
C SER A 87 1.88 8.86 0.74
N LEU A 88 2.25 9.88 -0.05
CA LEU A 88 3.63 10.13 -0.44
C LEU A 88 4.50 10.55 0.75
N LEU A 89 3.95 11.34 1.68
CA LEU A 89 4.64 11.72 2.91
C LEU A 89 4.88 10.53 3.85
N ILE A 90 4.08 9.47 3.73
CA ILE A 90 4.24 8.26 4.53
C ILE A 90 5.18 7.27 3.84
N ASN A 91 4.85 6.87 2.61
CA ASN A 91 5.65 5.90 1.86
C ASN A 91 5.29 5.88 0.37
N LEU A 92 6.31 5.88 -0.48
CA LEU A 92 6.14 5.86 -1.93
C LEU A 92 5.39 4.60 -2.43
N HIS A 93 5.63 3.42 -1.83
CA HIS A 93 4.92 2.19 -2.23
C HIS A 93 3.40 2.29 -2.02
N LEU A 94 2.97 2.92 -0.92
CA LEU A 94 1.55 3.16 -0.66
C LEU A 94 0.96 4.11 -1.70
N THR A 95 1.71 5.13 -2.10
CA THR A 95 1.29 6.08 -3.15
C THR A 95 1.10 5.36 -4.50
N ILE A 96 2.03 4.50 -4.88
CA ILE A 96 1.93 3.72 -6.12
C ILE A 96 0.66 2.85 -6.10
N ASN A 97 0.39 2.15 -5.00
CA ASN A 97 -0.81 1.32 -4.86
C ASN A 97 -2.10 2.16 -4.96
N ILE A 98 -2.14 3.35 -4.35
CA ILE A 98 -3.28 4.26 -4.45
C ILE A 98 -3.48 4.75 -5.88
N LEU A 99 -2.41 5.09 -6.59
CA LEU A 99 -2.49 5.48 -7.99
C LEU A 99 -3.01 4.34 -8.87
N ILE A 100 -2.57 3.10 -8.63
CA ILE A 100 -3.09 1.93 -9.35
C ILE A 100 -4.61 1.78 -9.12
N PHE A 101 -5.08 1.86 -7.86
CA PHE A 101 -6.51 1.78 -7.56
C PHE A 101 -7.29 2.92 -8.23
N LEU A 102 -6.79 4.14 -8.14
CA LEU A 102 -7.41 5.31 -8.76
C LEU A 102 -7.44 5.19 -10.29
N PHE A 103 -6.37 4.72 -10.90
CA PHE A 103 -6.27 4.55 -12.35
C PHE A 103 -7.24 3.48 -12.86
N ILE A 104 -7.30 2.33 -12.21
CA ILE A 104 -8.26 1.28 -12.55
C ILE A 104 -9.69 1.82 -12.43
N TYR A 105 -9.99 2.52 -11.34
CA TYR A 105 -11.32 3.08 -11.12
C TYR A 105 -11.71 4.10 -12.18
N ILE A 106 -10.81 5.02 -12.55
CA ILE A 106 -11.04 6.00 -13.62
C ILE A 106 -11.30 5.30 -14.97
N LEU A 107 -10.52 4.28 -15.31
CA LEU A 107 -10.69 3.53 -16.56
C LEU A 107 -12.02 2.78 -16.62
N LEU A 108 -12.53 2.33 -15.49
CA LEU A 108 -13.80 1.61 -15.41
C LEU A 108 -15.04 2.52 -15.38
N THR A 109 -14.89 3.77 -14.89
CA THR A 109 -16.05 4.65 -14.66
C THR A 109 -16.19 5.78 -15.66
N GLU A 110 -15.10 6.14 -16.35
CA GLU A 110 -15.07 7.31 -17.24
C GLU A 110 -14.83 6.90 -18.70
N ASN A 111 -15.24 7.74 -19.64
CA ASN A 111 -14.92 7.54 -21.05
C ASN A 111 -13.42 7.76 -21.32
N LEU A 112 -12.89 7.18 -22.40
CA LEU A 112 -11.46 7.15 -22.70
C LEU A 112 -10.81 8.55 -22.70
N LYS A 113 -11.45 9.56 -23.33
CA LYS A 113 -10.90 10.92 -23.41
C LYS A 113 -10.76 11.55 -22.01
N LYS A 114 -11.77 11.38 -21.16
CA LYS A 114 -11.78 11.91 -19.80
C LYS A 114 -10.82 11.12 -18.91
N SER A 115 -10.75 9.82 -19.08
CA SER A 115 -9.78 8.98 -18.38
C SER A 115 -8.35 9.43 -18.65
N LEU A 116 -7.96 9.59 -19.90
CA LEU A 116 -6.63 10.05 -20.29
C LEU A 116 -6.31 11.42 -19.68
N LYS A 117 -7.27 12.35 -19.68
CA LYS A 117 -7.10 13.65 -19.05
C LYS A 117 -6.87 13.55 -17.54
N LEU A 118 -7.69 12.78 -16.82
CA LEU A 118 -7.56 12.61 -15.36
C LEU A 118 -6.27 11.88 -14.99
N LEU A 119 -5.92 10.81 -15.72
CA LEU A 119 -4.66 10.09 -15.52
C LEU A 119 -3.46 11.01 -15.70
N SER A 120 -3.46 11.86 -16.75
CA SER A 120 -2.40 12.85 -16.99
C SER A 120 -2.29 13.83 -15.82
N ILE A 121 -3.43 14.34 -15.31
CA ILE A 121 -3.44 15.27 -14.18
C ILE A 121 -2.85 14.63 -12.92
N TYR A 122 -3.30 13.43 -12.55
CA TYR A 122 -2.81 12.75 -11.35
C TYR A 122 -1.34 12.34 -11.46
N SER A 123 -0.91 11.84 -12.62
CA SER A 123 0.49 11.49 -12.88
C SER A 123 1.39 12.72 -12.82
N SER A 124 1.01 13.80 -13.50
CA SER A 124 1.80 15.06 -13.51
C SER A 124 1.92 15.65 -12.11
N PHE A 125 0.83 15.63 -11.33
CA PHE A 125 0.85 16.08 -9.94
C PHE A 125 1.79 15.24 -9.08
N THR A 126 1.74 13.91 -9.22
CA THR A 126 2.63 13.01 -8.47
C THR A 126 4.09 13.23 -8.83
N ILE A 127 4.41 13.36 -10.13
CA ILE A 127 5.79 13.64 -10.59
C ILE A 127 6.27 14.99 -10.05
N PHE A 128 5.42 16.00 -10.05
CA PHE A 128 5.73 17.31 -9.48
C PHE A 128 6.05 17.22 -7.98
N LEU A 129 5.26 16.46 -7.22
CA LEU A 129 5.54 16.23 -5.80
C LEU A 129 6.86 15.46 -5.58
N LEU A 130 7.14 14.44 -6.39
CA LEU A 130 8.41 13.70 -6.35
C LEU A 130 9.60 14.62 -6.64
N TYR A 131 9.44 15.55 -7.55
CA TYR A 131 10.46 16.57 -7.81
C TYR A 131 10.67 17.49 -6.60
N LEU A 132 9.59 17.99 -5.99
CA LEU A 132 9.66 18.87 -4.82
C LEU A 132 10.35 18.24 -3.61
N ILE A 133 10.11 16.95 -3.36
CA ILE A 133 10.77 16.22 -2.25
C ILE A 133 12.20 15.79 -2.57
N GLY A 134 12.70 16.13 -3.76
CA GLY A 134 14.08 15.83 -4.17
C GLY A 134 14.32 14.39 -4.58
N PHE A 135 13.28 13.62 -4.90
CA PHE A 135 13.42 12.21 -5.28
C PHE A 135 14.40 12.00 -6.46
N PHE A 136 14.37 12.90 -7.44
CA PHE A 136 15.26 12.86 -8.61
C PHE A 136 16.64 13.47 -8.35
N SER A 137 16.83 14.17 -7.24
CA SER A 137 18.12 14.77 -6.84
C SER A 137 19.00 13.80 -6.07
N ILE A 138 18.41 12.73 -5.54
CA ILE A 138 19.16 11.61 -4.99
C ILE A 138 19.77 10.92 -6.20
N GLY A 139 20.99 11.35 -6.59
CA GLY A 139 21.73 10.75 -7.68
C GLY A 139 21.76 9.23 -7.52
N LEU A 140 21.93 8.52 -8.61
CA LEU A 140 22.29 7.11 -8.59
C LEU A 140 23.62 7.01 -7.81
N VAL A 141 23.49 6.88 -6.49
CA VAL A 141 24.64 6.64 -5.63
C VAL A 141 25.13 5.25 -6.04
N ASP A 142 26.39 5.15 -6.43
CA ASP A 142 27.04 3.91 -6.85
C ASP A 142 27.06 2.81 -5.77
N ASN A 143 26.49 3.06 -4.61
CA ASN A 143 26.34 2.14 -3.49
C ASN A 143 24.96 1.47 -3.49
N ILE A 144 24.60 0.86 -4.61
CA ILE A 144 23.35 0.06 -4.75
C ILE A 144 23.49 -1.32 -4.07
N ASP A 145 24.52 -1.54 -3.28
CA ASP A 145 24.82 -2.87 -2.72
C ASP A 145 23.86 -3.33 -1.61
N PHE A 146 22.96 -2.47 -1.12
CA PHE A 146 22.03 -2.85 -0.07
C PHE A 146 20.55 -2.70 -0.51
N GLY A 147 19.99 -3.75 -1.08
CA GLY A 147 18.55 -3.91 -1.23
C GLY A 147 18.04 -4.33 -2.60
N TYR A 148 18.55 -3.76 -3.70
CA TYR A 148 18.13 -4.15 -5.04
C TYR A 148 18.86 -5.42 -5.47
N GLY A 149 18.12 -6.54 -5.53
CA GLY A 149 18.68 -7.84 -5.89
C GLY A 149 18.89 -8.79 -4.70
N TYR A 150 18.94 -8.28 -3.47
CA TYR A 150 19.03 -9.10 -2.26
C TYR A 150 17.68 -9.78 -1.94
N TYR A 151 16.57 -9.06 -2.18
CA TYR A 151 15.22 -9.61 -2.02
C TYR A 151 14.59 -9.77 -3.40
N LYS A 152 14.82 -10.91 -4.05
CA LYS A 152 14.15 -11.24 -5.31
C LYS A 152 12.90 -12.05 -4.99
N SER A 153 11.72 -11.47 -5.20
CA SER A 153 10.50 -12.25 -5.30
C SER A 153 10.25 -12.60 -6.77
N ASN A 154 10.02 -13.86 -7.06
CA ASN A 154 9.52 -14.33 -8.35
C ASN A 154 8.04 -14.73 -8.22
N LEU A 155 7.38 -15.07 -9.32
CA LEU A 155 5.98 -15.50 -9.30
C LEU A 155 5.75 -16.74 -8.44
N LEU A 156 6.76 -17.60 -8.24
CA LEU A 156 6.68 -18.80 -7.40
C LEU A 156 6.66 -18.43 -5.92
N THR A 157 7.21 -17.29 -5.51
CA THR A 157 7.17 -16.82 -4.13
C THR A 157 5.74 -16.59 -3.61
N PHE A 158 4.76 -16.39 -4.48
CA PHE A 158 3.34 -16.34 -4.09
C PHE A 158 2.80 -17.71 -3.68
N PHE A 159 3.37 -18.80 -4.21
CA PHE A 159 2.91 -20.16 -3.96
C PHE A 159 3.80 -20.86 -2.93
N ASP A 160 5.07 -20.48 -2.84
CA ASP A 160 6.05 -21.05 -1.92
C ASP A 160 7.03 -19.98 -1.43
N PRO A 161 6.65 -19.22 -0.39
CA PRO A 161 7.52 -18.21 0.21
C PRO A 161 8.61 -18.90 1.03
N LYS A 162 9.82 -19.01 0.49
CA LYS A 162 10.99 -19.50 1.21
C LYS A 162 11.69 -18.35 1.95
N GLY A 163 12.17 -18.64 3.15
CA GLY A 163 13.08 -17.77 3.88
C GLY A 163 12.43 -16.60 4.63
N GLY A 164 11.15 -16.64 4.94
CA GLY A 164 10.53 -15.71 5.90
C GLY A 164 10.96 -16.00 7.34
N ILE A 165 10.69 -15.08 8.27
CA ILE A 165 10.95 -15.22 9.71
C ILE A 165 10.39 -16.53 10.29
N LEU A 166 9.40 -17.12 9.66
CA LEU A 166 8.76 -18.37 10.07
C LEU A 166 9.34 -19.61 9.39
N ASN A 167 10.29 -19.48 8.46
CA ASN A 167 10.94 -20.58 7.74
C ASN A 167 9.95 -21.65 7.25
N LEU A 168 8.80 -21.25 6.76
CA LEU A 168 7.74 -22.13 6.29
C LEU A 168 8.00 -22.50 4.83
N ASP A 169 8.60 -23.67 4.62
CA ASP A 169 8.57 -24.33 3.32
C ASP A 169 7.17 -24.90 3.10
N TRP A 170 6.38 -24.25 2.26
CA TRP A 170 4.99 -24.66 2.02
C TRP A 170 4.88 -25.87 1.09
N SER A 171 5.89 -26.10 0.26
CA SER A 171 5.85 -27.20 -0.70
C SER A 171 7.24 -27.69 -1.07
N SER A 172 7.44 -28.98 -0.91
CA SER A 172 8.62 -29.69 -1.45
C SER A 172 8.55 -29.93 -2.97
N PHE A 173 7.45 -29.57 -3.62
CA PHE A 173 7.24 -29.74 -5.06
C PHE A 173 7.74 -28.57 -5.90
N VAL A 174 7.95 -27.40 -5.29
CA VAL A 174 8.48 -26.23 -5.98
C VAL A 174 10.01 -26.26 -5.89
N PRO A 175 10.74 -26.29 -7.02
CA PRO A 175 12.20 -26.35 -7.00
C PRO A 175 12.79 -25.12 -6.33
N ASP A 176 13.81 -25.33 -5.50
CA ASP A 176 14.60 -24.27 -4.89
C ASP A 176 15.25 -23.41 -5.96
N ILE A 177 14.77 -22.20 -6.12
CA ILE A 177 15.48 -21.19 -6.89
C ILE A 177 16.45 -20.54 -5.92
N LYS A 178 17.75 -20.92 -6.02
CA LYS A 178 18.81 -20.32 -5.21
C LYS A 178 18.74 -18.80 -5.35
N SER A 179 18.49 -18.12 -4.24
CA SER A 179 18.68 -16.67 -4.18
C SER A 179 20.18 -16.38 -4.18
N TYR A 180 20.59 -15.25 -4.69
CA TYR A 180 22.00 -14.82 -4.69
C TYR A 180 22.56 -14.63 -3.26
N ALA A 181 21.71 -14.74 -2.24
CA ALA A 181 22.09 -14.67 -0.83
C ALA A 181 22.63 -15.99 -0.25
N ASP A 182 22.57 -17.09 -1.01
CA ASP A 182 23.04 -18.41 -0.60
C ASP A 182 24.44 -18.75 -1.14
N GLY A 183 25.19 -17.74 -1.55
CA GLY A 183 26.57 -17.82 -2.06
C GLY A 183 27.62 -17.51 -1.02
#